data_7452c3acae78ed3805c7b1db84a12bc8
#
_entry.id   7452c3acae78ed3805c7b1db84a12bc8
#
_cell.length_a   1.000
_cell.length_b   1.000
_cell.length_c   1.000
_cell.angle_alpha   90.00
_cell.angle_beta   90.00
_cell.angle_gamma   90.00
#
_symmetry.space_group_name_H-M   'P 1'
#
loop_
_entity.id
_entity.type
_entity.pdbx_description
1 polymer ?
#
loop_
_entity_poly.entity_id
_entity_poly.type
_entity_poly.pdbx_seq_one_letter_code
_entity_poly.pdbx_strand_id
1 'polypeptide(L)'
;MTILITGANRGIGQALMELYTQAGETVIGTHRAADAGQMRQFDVTDPASHTSLAQRLGDTTLDLLVCNAGVNLDKGQTLDDGYPPEMWAACFAANVTGVFMTIQTLLPHLRRSAAPKIAIIGSQLGSQTIASGGSYIYCASKAAVLNVGRNLAVDLAPEGISVGIYHPGWVRTDMGGDNADISMQESAEGLAARFAALSPDTTGFYDTWDGRANPY
;
A
#
# COMPACT_ATOMS: atom_id res chain seq x y z
N MET A 1 17.77 6.84 -2.43
CA MET A 1 16.35 7.29 -2.52
C MET A 1 15.80 7.56 -1.14
N THR A 2 14.78 8.43 -1.04
CA THR A 2 13.98 8.57 0.18
C THR A 2 12.63 7.88 -0.02
N ILE A 3 12.33 6.92 0.84
CA ILE A 3 11.19 6.00 0.72
C ILE A 3 10.29 6.15 1.94
N LEU A 4 8.99 6.35 1.74
CA LEU A 4 8.02 6.30 2.82
C LEU A 4 7.14 5.06 2.67
N ILE A 5 7.02 4.27 3.76
CA ILE A 5 6.24 3.02 3.78
C ILE A 5 5.17 3.12 4.87
N THR A 6 3.90 3.03 4.50
CA THR A 6 2.82 3.01 5.49
C THR A 6 2.63 1.61 6.07
N GLY A 7 2.39 1.52 7.40
CA GLY A 7 2.22 0.25 8.09
C GLY A 7 3.49 -0.61 8.13
N ALA A 8 4.63 0.01 8.44
CA ALA A 8 5.96 -0.61 8.35
C ALA A 8 6.41 -1.33 9.64
N ASN A 9 5.54 -1.46 10.65
CA ASN A 9 5.88 -2.07 11.94
C ASN A 9 5.73 -3.60 12.00
N ARG A 10 5.21 -4.22 10.95
CA ARG A 10 5.03 -5.68 10.83
C ARG A 10 4.81 -6.11 9.39
N GLY A 11 4.84 -7.42 9.17
CA GLY A 11 4.48 -8.02 7.89
C GLY A 11 5.34 -7.53 6.72
N ILE A 12 4.70 -7.38 5.57
CA ILE A 12 5.36 -6.96 4.31
C ILE A 12 6.00 -5.57 4.45
N GLY A 13 5.33 -4.63 5.12
CA GLY A 13 5.85 -3.28 5.31
C GLY A 13 7.15 -3.25 6.11
N GLN A 14 7.27 -4.09 7.14
CA GLN A 14 8.50 -4.25 7.91
C GLN A 14 9.61 -4.87 7.05
N ALA A 15 9.32 -5.95 6.32
CA ALA A 15 10.29 -6.61 5.46
C ALA A 15 10.82 -5.67 4.36
N LEU A 16 9.96 -4.84 3.75
CA LEU A 16 10.38 -3.80 2.81
C LEU A 16 11.26 -2.73 3.48
N MET A 17 10.90 -2.28 4.69
CA MET A 17 11.69 -1.30 5.43
C MET A 17 13.09 -1.84 5.75
N GLU A 18 13.19 -3.09 6.21
CA GLU A 18 14.46 -3.77 6.49
C GLU A 18 15.30 -3.91 5.22
N LEU A 19 14.69 -4.38 4.12
CA LEU A 19 15.36 -4.56 2.83
C LEU A 19 15.98 -3.24 2.31
N TYR A 20 15.21 -2.16 2.29
CA TYR A 20 15.69 -0.87 1.80
C TYR A 20 16.71 -0.22 2.75
N THR A 21 16.56 -0.40 4.07
CA THR A 21 17.56 0.06 5.04
C THR A 21 18.89 -0.65 4.87
N GLN A 22 18.87 -1.97 4.63
CA GLN A 22 20.09 -2.76 4.34
C GLN A 22 20.74 -2.36 3.01
N ALA A 23 19.95 -1.92 2.05
CA ALA A 23 20.45 -1.38 0.78
C ALA A 23 21.03 0.05 0.90
N GLY A 24 21.02 0.66 2.10
CA GLY A 24 21.56 2.00 2.33
C GLY A 24 20.62 3.14 1.94
N GLU A 25 19.33 2.86 1.72
CA GLU A 25 18.33 3.87 1.38
C GLU A 25 17.82 4.62 2.64
N THR A 26 17.35 5.84 2.45
CA THR A 26 16.67 6.58 3.52
C THR A 26 15.22 6.12 3.61
N VAL A 27 14.87 5.42 4.68
CA VAL A 27 13.52 4.87 4.85
C VAL A 27 12.79 5.52 6.02
N ILE A 28 11.56 5.95 5.76
CA ILE A 28 10.62 6.46 6.75
C ILE A 28 9.46 5.46 6.83
N GLY A 29 9.42 4.67 7.90
CA GLY A 29 8.31 3.80 8.20
C GLY A 29 7.19 4.54 8.94
N THR A 30 5.94 4.10 8.81
CA THR A 30 4.86 4.64 9.64
C THR A 30 4.08 3.55 10.36
N HIS A 31 3.55 3.89 11.52
CA HIS A 31 2.67 3.05 12.33
C HIS A 31 1.79 3.90 13.26
N ARG A 32 0.78 3.28 13.89
CA ARG A 32 -0.17 4.00 14.75
C ARG A 32 0.38 4.37 16.14
N ALA A 33 1.43 3.72 16.61
CA ALA A 33 2.06 4.06 17.89
C ALA A 33 2.95 5.32 17.76
N ALA A 34 3.48 5.80 18.90
CA ALA A 34 4.36 6.96 18.95
C ALA A 34 5.65 6.77 18.13
N ASP A 35 6.25 7.88 17.71
CA ASP A 35 7.52 7.89 16.95
C ASP A 35 8.63 7.09 17.63
N ALA A 36 9.37 6.30 16.85
CA ALA A 36 10.51 5.52 17.33
C ALA A 36 11.52 5.30 16.17
N GLY A 37 12.74 5.80 16.30
CA GLY A 37 13.77 5.68 15.28
C GLY A 37 13.33 6.23 13.93
N GLN A 38 13.33 5.38 12.92
CA GLN A 38 12.84 5.72 11.57
C GLN A 38 11.30 5.65 11.43
N MET A 39 10.59 5.24 12.49
CA MET A 39 9.13 5.13 12.49
C MET A 39 8.48 6.44 12.91
N ARG A 40 7.42 6.82 12.19
CA ARG A 40 6.58 7.99 12.49
C ARG A 40 5.18 7.54 12.82
N GLN A 41 4.59 8.18 13.83
CA GLN A 41 3.18 7.94 14.15
C GLN A 41 2.30 8.44 13.01
N PHE A 42 1.47 7.54 12.51
CA PHE A 42 0.54 7.85 11.43
C PHE A 42 -0.61 6.85 11.41
N ASP A 43 -1.82 7.37 11.50
CA ASP A 43 -3.05 6.64 11.26
C ASP A 43 -3.64 7.09 9.92
N VAL A 44 -3.70 6.19 8.96
CA VAL A 44 -4.23 6.48 7.61
C VAL A 44 -5.72 6.84 7.61
N THR A 45 -6.43 6.56 8.71
CA THR A 45 -7.87 6.86 8.85
C THR A 45 -8.15 8.18 9.55
N ASP A 46 -7.12 8.85 10.10
CA ASP A 46 -7.26 10.10 10.84
C ASP A 46 -6.75 11.31 10.02
N PRO A 47 -7.64 12.24 9.60
CA PRO A 47 -7.24 13.44 8.85
C PRO A 47 -6.20 14.32 9.58
N ALA A 48 -6.24 14.40 10.92
CA ALA A 48 -5.26 15.16 11.68
C ALA A 48 -3.87 14.52 11.61
N SER A 49 -3.81 13.20 11.55
CA SER A 49 -2.57 12.43 11.39
C SER A 49 -1.91 12.71 10.04
N HIS A 50 -2.68 12.85 8.95
CA HIS A 50 -2.17 13.24 7.63
C HIS A 50 -1.49 14.62 7.67
N THR A 51 -2.17 15.63 8.22
CA THR A 51 -1.62 16.98 8.38
C THR A 51 -0.34 16.98 9.21
N SER A 52 -0.34 16.26 10.33
CA SER A 52 0.82 16.14 11.22
C SER A 52 2.00 15.47 10.52
N LEU A 53 1.78 14.40 9.75
CA LEU A 53 2.85 13.73 9.02
C LEU A 53 3.49 14.65 8.00
N ALA A 54 2.70 15.35 7.17
CA ALA A 54 3.22 16.30 6.18
C ALA A 54 4.04 17.42 6.83
N GLN A 55 3.57 17.99 7.94
CA GLN A 55 4.31 19.02 8.68
C GLN A 55 5.67 18.50 9.19
N ARG A 56 5.72 17.29 9.72
CA ARG A 56 6.96 16.69 10.24
C ARG A 56 7.94 16.29 9.14
N LEU A 57 7.47 15.99 7.95
CA LEU A 57 8.32 15.76 6.78
C LEU A 57 8.94 17.05 6.24
N GLY A 58 8.29 18.21 6.46
CA GLY A 58 8.81 19.51 6.04
C GLY A 58 9.16 19.53 4.54
N ASP A 59 10.43 19.80 4.24
CA ASP A 59 10.92 19.86 2.86
C ASP A 59 11.50 18.55 2.32
N THR A 60 11.25 17.43 3.00
CA THR A 60 11.73 16.12 2.55
C THR A 60 11.21 15.80 1.14
N THR A 61 12.11 15.44 0.24
CA THR A 61 11.78 14.86 -1.07
C THR A 61 11.49 13.38 -0.91
N LEU A 62 10.39 12.90 -1.49
CA LEU A 62 10.04 11.48 -1.52
C LEU A 62 10.20 10.95 -2.93
N ASP A 63 11.05 9.93 -3.10
CA ASP A 63 11.26 9.25 -4.38
C ASP A 63 10.28 8.08 -4.56
N LEU A 64 9.91 7.40 -3.47
CA LEU A 64 8.96 6.29 -3.47
C LEU A 64 8.01 6.38 -2.26
N LEU A 65 6.72 6.37 -2.55
CA LEU A 65 5.67 6.18 -1.55
C LEU A 65 5.09 4.78 -1.67
N VAL A 66 5.18 3.97 -0.60
CA VAL A 66 4.56 2.64 -0.55
C VAL A 66 3.32 2.69 0.35
N CYS A 67 2.14 2.66 -0.26
CA CYS A 67 0.85 2.55 0.42
C CYS A 67 0.58 1.09 0.77
N ASN A 68 1.16 0.63 1.89
CA ASN A 68 1.08 -0.76 2.36
C ASN A 68 0.07 -0.94 3.50
N ALA A 69 -0.19 0.08 4.32
CA ALA A 69 -1.16 -0.01 5.41
C ALA A 69 -2.53 -0.47 4.91
N GLY A 70 -3.08 -1.48 5.57
CA GLY A 70 -4.39 -2.04 5.24
C GLY A 70 -4.86 -3.06 6.28
N VAL A 71 -6.15 -3.39 6.23
CA VAL A 71 -6.80 -4.31 7.14
C VAL A 71 -7.66 -5.33 6.37
N ASN A 72 -7.81 -6.51 6.94
CA ASN A 72 -8.81 -7.51 6.56
C ASN A 72 -9.63 -7.83 7.79
N LEU A 73 -10.78 -7.17 7.95
CA LEU A 73 -11.59 -7.23 9.16
C LEU A 73 -12.64 -8.34 9.12
N ASP A 74 -12.98 -8.81 7.92
CA ASP A 74 -14.07 -9.76 7.68
C ASP A 74 -13.60 -11.20 7.42
N LYS A 75 -12.35 -11.50 7.75
CA LYS A 75 -11.83 -12.86 7.65
C LYS A 75 -12.60 -13.80 8.60
N GLY A 76 -13.21 -14.84 8.05
CA GLY A 76 -13.98 -15.83 8.81
C GLY A 76 -15.42 -15.42 9.14
N GLN A 77 -15.90 -14.27 8.65
CA GLN A 77 -17.32 -13.89 8.77
C GLN A 77 -18.20 -14.75 7.86
N THR A 78 -19.47 -14.91 8.25
CA THR A 78 -20.48 -15.65 7.50
C THR A 78 -21.60 -14.71 7.01
N LEU A 79 -22.36 -15.13 5.99
CA LEU A 79 -23.47 -14.32 5.47
C LEU A 79 -24.64 -14.22 6.45
N ASP A 80 -24.73 -15.16 7.38
CA ASP A 80 -25.90 -15.22 8.28
C ASP A 80 -25.87 -14.12 9.37
N ASP A 81 -24.69 -13.77 9.86
CA ASP A 81 -24.54 -12.87 11.02
C ASP A 81 -23.30 -11.93 10.95
N GLY A 82 -22.51 -12.01 9.88
CA GLY A 82 -21.32 -11.19 9.68
C GLY A 82 -21.59 -9.88 8.92
N TYR A 83 -20.53 -9.12 8.69
CA TYR A 83 -20.51 -7.93 7.81
C TYR A 83 -21.33 -6.71 8.28
N PRO A 84 -21.27 -6.28 9.55
CA PRO A 84 -22.00 -5.11 10.01
C PRO A 84 -21.49 -3.82 9.32
N PRO A 85 -22.35 -2.78 9.16
CA PRO A 85 -22.02 -1.54 8.44
C PRO A 85 -20.74 -0.83 8.90
N GLU A 86 -20.45 -0.85 10.21
CA GLU A 86 -19.26 -0.26 10.81
C GLU A 86 -17.98 -0.99 10.39
N MET A 87 -18.03 -2.28 10.12
CA MET A 87 -16.91 -3.04 9.58
C MET A 87 -16.60 -2.62 8.13
N TRP A 88 -17.65 -2.40 7.31
CA TRP A 88 -17.51 -1.81 5.98
C TRP A 88 -16.84 -0.44 6.03
N ALA A 89 -17.38 0.45 6.87
CA ALA A 89 -16.85 1.79 7.04
C ALA A 89 -15.36 1.77 7.45
N ALA A 90 -15.01 0.97 8.45
CA ALA A 90 -13.64 0.86 8.94
C ALA A 90 -12.67 0.28 7.90
N CYS A 91 -13.08 -0.76 7.17
CA CYS A 91 -12.26 -1.36 6.13
C CYS A 91 -12.02 -0.40 4.96
N PHE A 92 -13.06 0.28 4.47
CA PHE A 92 -12.95 1.27 3.41
C PHE A 92 -12.17 2.51 3.84
N ALA A 93 -12.34 2.96 5.09
CA ALA A 93 -11.55 4.06 5.63
C ALA A 93 -10.04 3.77 5.56
N ALA A 94 -9.63 2.56 5.94
CA ALA A 94 -8.21 2.18 5.90
C ALA A 94 -7.71 1.86 4.48
N ASN A 95 -8.42 0.97 3.75
CA ASN A 95 -7.92 0.38 2.52
C ASN A 95 -8.11 1.25 1.28
N VAL A 96 -9.03 2.21 1.32
CA VAL A 96 -9.39 3.05 0.16
C VAL A 96 -9.15 4.53 0.47
N THR A 97 -9.97 5.10 1.36
CA THR A 97 -9.88 6.53 1.69
C THR A 97 -8.51 6.89 2.26
N GLY A 98 -7.99 6.09 3.17
CA GLY A 98 -6.67 6.29 3.79
C GLY A 98 -5.53 6.24 2.79
N VAL A 99 -5.60 5.34 1.80
CA VAL A 99 -4.62 5.29 0.70
C VAL A 99 -4.69 6.57 -0.14
N PHE A 100 -5.90 6.97 -0.58
CA PHE A 100 -6.09 8.18 -1.36
C PHE A 100 -5.60 9.42 -0.63
N MET A 101 -6.02 9.62 0.63
CA MET A 101 -5.63 10.75 1.47
C MET A 101 -4.12 10.79 1.73
N THR A 102 -3.48 9.63 1.92
CA THR A 102 -2.02 9.53 2.07
C THR A 102 -1.32 10.05 0.81
N ILE A 103 -1.73 9.60 -0.36
CA ILE A 103 -1.16 10.04 -1.63
C ILE A 103 -1.39 11.55 -1.82
N GLN A 104 -2.62 12.02 -1.66
CA GLN A 104 -2.96 13.45 -1.81
C GLN A 104 -2.13 14.34 -0.88
N THR A 105 -1.98 13.94 0.38
CA THR A 105 -1.20 14.68 1.39
C THR A 105 0.29 14.74 1.03
N LEU A 106 0.84 13.67 0.46
CA LEU A 106 2.27 13.56 0.17
C LEU A 106 2.65 13.94 -1.26
N LEU A 107 1.70 14.32 -2.12
CA LEU A 107 2.00 14.82 -3.47
C LEU A 107 3.02 15.97 -3.50
N PRO A 108 2.98 16.98 -2.60
CA PRO A 108 4.00 18.04 -2.60
C PRO A 108 5.43 17.50 -2.38
N HIS A 109 5.58 16.42 -1.62
CA HIS A 109 6.88 15.78 -1.36
C HIS A 109 7.36 14.94 -2.56
N LEU A 110 6.43 14.24 -3.22
CA LEU A 110 6.69 13.46 -4.44
C LEU A 110 7.07 14.37 -5.62
N ARG A 111 6.39 15.50 -5.79
CA ARG A 111 6.67 16.50 -6.84
C ARG A 111 8.06 17.12 -6.80
N ARG A 112 8.79 16.95 -5.68
CA ARG A 112 10.19 17.40 -5.55
C ARG A 112 11.20 16.38 -6.10
N SER A 113 10.79 15.13 -6.30
CA SER A 113 11.64 14.10 -6.86
C SER A 113 11.74 14.22 -8.39
N ALA A 114 12.89 13.85 -8.93
CA ALA A 114 13.10 13.80 -10.38
C ALA A 114 12.39 12.61 -11.06
N ALA A 115 12.09 11.54 -10.31
CA ALA A 115 11.42 10.34 -10.82
C ALA A 115 10.52 9.73 -9.74
N PRO A 116 9.45 10.43 -9.33
CA PRO A 116 8.62 10.02 -8.21
C PRO A 116 7.77 8.80 -8.55
N LYS A 117 7.64 7.89 -7.56
CA LYS A 117 6.89 6.65 -7.71
C LYS A 117 5.92 6.46 -6.55
N ILE A 118 4.76 5.91 -6.87
CA ILE A 118 3.73 5.49 -5.90
C ILE A 118 3.46 4.01 -6.11
N ALA A 119 3.66 3.20 -5.08
CA ALA A 119 3.32 1.79 -5.05
C ALA A 119 2.14 1.55 -4.11
N ILE A 120 1.04 1.03 -4.64
CA ILE A 120 -0.17 0.70 -3.88
C ILE A 120 -0.22 -0.82 -3.71
N ILE A 121 -0.28 -1.30 -2.46
CA ILE A 121 -0.44 -2.72 -2.17
C ILE A 121 -1.91 -3.09 -2.31
N GLY A 122 -2.22 -3.70 -3.44
CA GLY A 122 -3.52 -4.27 -3.78
C GLY A 122 -3.71 -5.68 -3.21
N SER A 123 -4.50 -6.48 -3.92
CA SER A 123 -4.69 -7.93 -3.67
C SER A 123 -5.34 -8.55 -4.89
N GLN A 124 -4.97 -9.75 -5.26
CA GLN A 124 -5.69 -10.51 -6.30
C GLN A 124 -7.19 -10.67 -5.99
N LEU A 125 -7.58 -10.62 -4.71
CA LEU A 125 -8.99 -10.64 -4.30
C LEU A 125 -9.76 -9.36 -4.67
N GLY A 126 -9.08 -8.31 -5.14
CA GLY A 126 -9.70 -7.13 -5.74
C GLY A 126 -9.99 -7.26 -7.24
N SER A 127 -9.51 -8.32 -7.88
CA SER A 127 -9.76 -8.56 -9.31
C SER A 127 -11.23 -8.86 -9.58
N GLN A 128 -11.77 -8.32 -10.66
CA GLN A 128 -13.13 -8.59 -11.12
C GLN A 128 -13.24 -9.95 -11.83
N THR A 129 -12.12 -10.58 -12.18
CA THR A 129 -12.09 -11.89 -12.83
C THR A 129 -11.96 -13.05 -11.84
N ILE A 130 -11.72 -12.76 -10.55
CA ILE A 130 -11.55 -13.75 -9.50
C ILE A 130 -12.69 -13.60 -8.49
N ALA A 131 -13.42 -14.69 -8.25
CA ALA A 131 -14.49 -14.75 -7.25
C ALA A 131 -14.31 -16.01 -6.39
N SER A 132 -13.75 -15.84 -5.20
CA SER A 132 -13.51 -16.95 -4.26
C SER A 132 -14.63 -17.16 -3.24
N GLY A 133 -15.57 -16.21 -3.15
CA GLY A 133 -16.54 -16.14 -2.06
C GLY A 133 -15.89 -15.72 -0.73
N GLY A 134 -16.68 -15.29 0.24
CA GLY A 134 -16.21 -14.80 1.53
C GLY A 134 -15.47 -13.46 1.45
N SER A 135 -15.05 -12.95 2.60
CA SER A 135 -14.28 -11.69 2.70
C SER A 135 -14.82 -10.55 1.83
N TYR A 136 -16.15 -10.39 1.78
CA TYR A 136 -16.84 -9.46 0.87
C TYR A 136 -16.36 -8.02 1.03
N ILE A 137 -16.15 -7.57 2.28
CA ILE A 137 -15.71 -6.22 2.58
C ILE A 137 -14.27 -6.00 2.09
N TYR A 138 -13.39 -6.95 2.40
CA TYR A 138 -11.99 -6.88 1.99
C TYR A 138 -11.88 -6.90 0.45
N CYS A 139 -12.53 -7.86 -0.21
CA CYS A 139 -12.54 -7.96 -1.68
C CYS A 139 -13.04 -6.66 -2.32
N ALA A 140 -14.17 -6.14 -1.86
CA ALA A 140 -14.73 -4.87 -2.37
C ALA A 140 -13.78 -3.69 -2.15
N SER A 141 -13.15 -3.59 -0.97
CA SER A 141 -12.18 -2.53 -0.67
C SER A 141 -10.92 -2.62 -1.56
N LYS A 142 -10.45 -3.84 -1.85
CA LYS A 142 -9.30 -4.04 -2.74
C LYS A 142 -9.64 -3.79 -4.21
N ALA A 143 -10.86 -4.09 -4.65
CA ALA A 143 -11.35 -3.68 -5.97
C ALA A 143 -11.45 -2.15 -6.08
N ALA A 144 -11.95 -1.48 -5.04
CA ALA A 144 -12.04 -0.02 -5.01
C ALA A 144 -10.66 0.65 -5.05
N VAL A 145 -9.67 0.20 -4.26
CA VAL A 145 -8.33 0.79 -4.28
C VAL A 145 -7.59 0.51 -5.59
N LEU A 146 -7.85 -0.62 -6.24
CA LEU A 146 -7.34 -0.91 -7.58
C LEU A 146 -7.87 0.11 -8.60
N ASN A 147 -9.17 0.43 -8.56
CA ASN A 147 -9.76 1.48 -9.39
C ASN A 147 -9.16 2.85 -9.09
N VAL A 148 -9.02 3.22 -7.81
CA VAL A 148 -8.38 4.48 -7.37
C VAL A 148 -6.96 4.59 -7.92
N GLY A 149 -6.16 3.53 -7.81
CA GLY A 149 -4.77 3.53 -8.28
C GLY A 149 -4.66 3.74 -9.80
N ARG A 150 -5.57 3.15 -10.58
CA ARG A 150 -5.61 3.33 -12.04
C ARG A 150 -5.96 4.77 -12.43
N ASN A 151 -6.94 5.37 -11.77
CA ASN A 151 -7.30 6.77 -12.04
C ASN A 151 -6.18 7.72 -11.64
N LEU A 152 -5.53 7.50 -10.48
CA LEU A 152 -4.36 8.27 -10.07
C LEU A 152 -3.20 8.16 -11.07
N ALA A 153 -2.99 6.98 -11.68
CA ALA A 153 -1.97 6.81 -12.70
C ALA A 153 -2.21 7.69 -13.93
N VAL A 154 -3.48 7.83 -14.35
CA VAL A 154 -3.87 8.71 -15.46
C VAL A 154 -3.66 10.19 -15.09
N ASP A 155 -4.14 10.60 -13.92
CA ASP A 155 -4.09 12.01 -13.50
C ASP A 155 -2.67 12.49 -13.21
N LEU A 156 -1.79 11.61 -12.70
CA LEU A 156 -0.44 11.96 -12.28
C LEU A 156 0.63 11.73 -13.38
N ALA A 157 0.30 11.00 -14.44
CA ALA A 157 1.22 10.79 -15.57
C ALA A 157 1.75 12.10 -16.20
N PRO A 158 0.92 13.15 -16.43
CA PRO A 158 1.42 14.42 -16.95
C PRO A 158 2.41 15.14 -16.03
N GLU A 159 2.42 14.81 -14.74
CA GLU A 159 3.35 15.32 -13.75
C GLU A 159 4.64 14.46 -13.63
N GLY A 160 4.76 13.39 -14.42
CA GLY A 160 5.89 12.46 -14.36
C GLY A 160 5.89 11.52 -13.15
N ILE A 161 4.78 11.43 -12.41
CA ILE A 161 4.62 10.54 -11.26
C ILE A 161 4.08 9.20 -11.73
N SER A 162 4.85 8.13 -11.53
CA SER A 162 4.43 6.77 -11.91
C SER A 162 3.69 6.09 -10.75
N VAL A 163 2.53 5.50 -11.04
CA VAL A 163 1.71 4.78 -10.04
C VAL A 163 1.61 3.32 -10.45
N GLY A 164 2.01 2.40 -9.57
CA GLY A 164 1.87 0.96 -9.76
C GLY A 164 0.99 0.34 -8.68
N ILE A 165 0.21 -0.68 -9.04
CA ILE A 165 -0.62 -1.44 -8.11
C ILE A 165 -0.09 -2.87 -8.07
N TYR A 166 0.04 -3.45 -6.88
CA TYR A 166 0.74 -4.73 -6.74
C TYR A 166 0.00 -5.70 -5.83
N HIS A 167 -0.17 -6.93 -6.30
CA HIS A 167 -0.55 -8.05 -5.44
C HIS A 167 0.71 -8.60 -4.77
N PRO A 168 0.80 -8.57 -3.43
CA PRO A 168 2.03 -8.96 -2.72
C PRO A 168 2.26 -10.48 -2.62
N GLY A 169 1.36 -11.29 -3.17
CA GLY A 169 1.28 -12.73 -2.93
C GLY A 169 0.42 -13.08 -1.72
N TRP A 170 0.22 -14.36 -1.49
CA TRP A 170 -0.33 -14.85 -0.21
C TRP A 170 0.84 -15.10 0.75
N VAL A 171 1.03 -14.15 1.68
CA VAL A 171 2.25 -14.01 2.48
C VAL A 171 2.02 -14.44 3.92
N ARG A 172 2.94 -15.22 4.50
CA ARG A 172 2.94 -15.62 5.91
C ARG A 172 3.09 -14.39 6.82
N THR A 173 1.98 -13.87 7.28
CA THR A 173 1.81 -12.71 8.16
C THR A 173 0.60 -12.95 9.06
N ASP A 174 0.38 -12.10 10.06
CA ASP A 174 -0.85 -12.15 10.88
C ASP A 174 -2.12 -12.13 10.03
N MET A 175 -2.11 -11.41 8.91
CA MET A 175 -3.25 -11.35 7.98
C MET A 175 -3.35 -12.61 7.10
N GLY A 176 -2.24 -13.08 6.54
CA GLY A 176 -2.23 -14.23 5.62
C GLY A 176 -2.38 -15.57 6.32
N GLY A 177 -1.84 -15.69 7.54
CA GLY A 177 -1.77 -16.94 8.30
C GLY A 177 -0.56 -17.81 7.94
N ASP A 178 -0.35 -18.87 8.71
CA ASP A 178 0.85 -19.73 8.62
C ASP A 178 0.89 -20.59 7.35
N ASN A 179 -0.29 -20.87 6.76
CA ASN A 179 -0.43 -21.69 5.56
C ASN A 179 -0.20 -20.94 4.25
N ALA A 180 0.16 -19.66 4.32
CA ALA A 180 0.40 -18.86 3.14
C ALA A 180 1.63 -19.33 2.35
N ASP A 181 1.60 -19.10 1.03
CA ASP A 181 2.54 -19.70 0.08
C ASP A 181 3.98 -19.19 0.25
N ILE A 182 4.15 -17.88 0.49
CA ILE A 182 5.47 -17.23 0.47
C ILE A 182 5.79 -16.54 1.79
N SER A 183 7.09 -16.32 2.03
CA SER A 183 7.58 -15.55 3.16
C SER A 183 7.42 -14.04 2.95
N MET A 184 7.51 -13.27 4.03
CA MET A 184 7.57 -11.80 3.96
C MET A 184 8.78 -11.32 3.17
N GLN A 185 9.90 -12.01 3.30
CA GLN A 185 11.15 -11.67 2.60
C GLN A 185 11.01 -11.86 1.08
N GLU A 186 10.51 -13.03 0.62
CA GLU A 186 10.26 -13.28 -0.80
C GLU A 186 9.32 -12.25 -1.42
N SER A 187 8.23 -11.92 -0.71
CA SER A 187 7.30 -10.87 -1.14
C SER A 187 7.98 -9.50 -1.24
N ALA A 188 8.76 -9.12 -0.23
CA ALA A 188 9.44 -7.81 -0.19
C ALA A 188 10.50 -7.68 -1.31
N GLU A 189 11.30 -8.71 -1.55
CA GLU A 189 12.30 -8.72 -2.62
C GLU A 189 11.64 -8.59 -4.00
N GLY A 190 10.60 -9.36 -4.25
CA GLY A 190 9.85 -9.27 -5.49
C GLY A 190 9.19 -7.91 -5.70
N LEU A 191 8.51 -7.38 -4.68
CA LEU A 191 7.89 -6.06 -4.72
C LEU A 191 8.93 -4.96 -4.94
N ALA A 192 10.07 -4.99 -4.26
CA ALA A 192 11.14 -4.00 -4.45
C ALA A 192 11.66 -4.00 -5.89
N ALA A 193 11.81 -5.17 -6.51
CA ALA A 193 12.17 -5.28 -7.93
C ALA A 193 11.09 -4.66 -8.84
N ARG A 194 9.79 -4.84 -8.52
CA ARG A 194 8.69 -4.21 -9.27
C ARG A 194 8.66 -2.71 -9.10
N PHE A 195 8.87 -2.19 -7.89
CA PHE A 195 8.94 -0.75 -7.63
C PHE A 195 10.13 -0.11 -8.36
N ALA A 196 11.27 -0.80 -8.41
CA ALA A 196 12.42 -0.34 -9.19
C ALA A 196 12.10 -0.23 -10.69
N ALA A 197 11.38 -1.23 -11.25
CA ALA A 197 10.99 -1.29 -12.66
C ALA A 197 9.83 -0.34 -13.02
N LEU A 198 9.10 0.22 -12.04
CA LEU A 198 8.01 1.16 -12.29
C LEU A 198 8.53 2.41 -12.99
N SER A 199 7.88 2.78 -14.09
CA SER A 199 8.26 3.89 -14.97
C SER A 199 7.02 4.54 -15.59
N PRO A 200 7.14 5.66 -16.31
CA PRO A 200 6.02 6.23 -17.07
C PRO A 200 5.37 5.25 -18.04
N ASP A 201 6.15 4.34 -18.64
CA ASP A 201 5.64 3.35 -19.59
C ASP A 201 4.85 2.21 -18.92
N THR A 202 5.02 2.02 -17.60
CA THR A 202 4.36 0.98 -16.81
C THR A 202 3.40 1.55 -15.76
N THR A 203 3.14 2.87 -15.80
CA THR A 203 2.18 3.49 -14.88
C THR A 203 0.77 2.95 -15.10
N GLY A 204 0.06 2.66 -14.01
CA GLY A 204 -1.31 2.11 -14.03
C GLY A 204 -1.38 0.60 -14.16
N PHE A 205 -0.26 -0.13 -14.26
CA PHE A 205 -0.25 -1.58 -14.31
C PHE A 205 -0.59 -2.20 -12.97
N TYR A 206 -1.21 -3.37 -13.03
CA TYR A 206 -1.52 -4.20 -11.88
C TYR A 206 -0.75 -5.52 -11.98
N ASP A 207 0.32 -5.66 -11.21
CA ASP A 207 1.22 -6.81 -11.25
C ASP A 207 1.24 -7.56 -9.92
N THR A 208 1.66 -8.81 -10.01
CA THR A 208 2.03 -9.61 -8.83
C THR A 208 3.46 -9.27 -8.38
N TRP A 209 3.79 -9.64 -7.15
CA TRP A 209 5.13 -9.47 -6.57
C TRP A 209 6.25 -10.07 -7.44
N ASP A 210 5.96 -11.16 -8.16
CA ASP A 210 6.89 -11.88 -9.04
C ASP A 210 6.88 -11.36 -10.51
N GLY A 211 6.11 -10.31 -10.80
CA GLY A 211 6.09 -9.63 -12.09
C GLY A 211 5.13 -10.19 -13.13
N ARG A 212 4.25 -11.10 -12.74
CA ARG A 212 3.14 -11.52 -13.61
C ARG A 212 2.07 -10.43 -13.62
N ALA A 213 1.52 -10.14 -14.80
CA ALA A 213 0.35 -9.27 -14.89
C ALA A 213 -0.83 -9.90 -14.13
N ASN A 214 -1.48 -9.11 -13.30
CA ASN A 214 -2.67 -9.55 -12.56
C ASN A 214 -3.93 -9.00 -13.29
N PRO A 215 -4.95 -9.82 -13.50
CA PRO A 215 -6.18 -9.32 -14.12
C PRO A 215 -6.91 -8.35 -13.18
N TYR A 216 -7.55 -7.35 -13.78
CA TYR A 216 -8.35 -6.35 -13.04
C TYR A 216 -9.68 -6.91 -12.54
#